data_0a25385bfc71e60431ad924f889e24e9
#
_entry.id   0a25385bfc71e60431ad924f889e24e9
#
_cell.length_a   1.000
_cell.length_b   1.000
_cell.length_c   1.000
_cell.angle_alpha   90.00
_cell.angle_beta   90.00
_cell.angle_gamma   90.00
#
_symmetry.space_group_name_H-M   'P 1'
#
loop_
_entity.id
_entity.type
_entity.pdbx_description
1 polymer ?
#
loop_
_entity_poly.entity_id
_entity_poly.type
_entity_poly.pdbx_seq_one_letter_code
_entity_poly.pdbx_strand_id
1 'polypeptide(L)'
;NSFRTSIAWGRIFPNGDELEPNEAGLAYYDDMFACMNELGMEPVITLSHYETPLHLITEYGGWSNPQLIDFWLRYVKTVFTRYKGKVKFWLTFNEVNALFRMPLVAGGVLTIKDPKDPSDPIGSTTKQDQWDAYHNILVANAKTVQLGHEISEDYQIGCMMTASSVAT
;
A
#
# COMPACT_ATOMS: atom_id res chain seq x y z
N ASN A 1 -6.88 -17.81 16.97
CA ASN A 1 -5.59 -17.13 16.78
C ASN A 1 -5.64 -16.27 15.50
N SER A 2 -4.86 -15.20 15.41
CA SER A 2 -4.75 -14.37 14.21
C SER A 2 -3.29 -14.23 13.77
N PHE A 3 -3.07 -14.04 12.48
CA PHE A 3 -1.74 -13.81 11.92
C PHE A 3 -1.78 -12.55 11.04
N ARG A 4 -0.93 -11.58 11.34
CA ARG A 4 -0.81 -10.35 10.55
C ARG A 4 0.36 -10.43 9.58
N THR A 5 0.08 -10.16 8.31
CA THR A 5 1.08 -10.01 7.25
C THR A 5 0.62 -8.99 6.22
N SER A 6 1.35 -8.83 5.12
CA SER A 6 1.01 -7.92 4.03
C SER A 6 0.97 -8.63 2.67
N ILE A 7 0.23 -8.04 1.73
CA ILE A 7 0.33 -8.36 0.31
C ILE A 7 1.22 -7.30 -0.32
N ALA A 8 2.30 -7.72 -0.98
CA ALA A 8 3.17 -6.81 -1.70
C ALA A 8 2.50 -6.37 -3.02
N TRP A 9 2.26 -5.06 -3.17
CA TRP A 9 1.68 -4.50 -4.39
C TRP A 9 2.47 -4.91 -5.63
N GLY A 10 3.80 -4.76 -5.62
CA GLY A 10 4.67 -5.13 -6.73
C GLY A 10 4.73 -6.64 -7.04
N ARG A 11 4.17 -7.52 -6.19
CA ARG A 11 3.99 -8.94 -6.53
C ARG A 11 2.77 -9.15 -7.41
N ILE A 12 1.73 -8.34 -7.24
CA ILE A 12 0.47 -8.42 -7.99
C ILE A 12 0.54 -7.57 -9.26
N PHE A 13 1.12 -6.38 -9.18
CA PHE A 13 1.37 -5.45 -10.27
C PHE A 13 2.83 -5.00 -10.19
N PRO A 14 3.78 -5.67 -10.88
CA PRO A 14 5.22 -5.41 -10.75
C PRO A 14 5.64 -3.97 -11.01
N ASN A 15 5.07 -3.31 -12.00
CA ASN A 15 5.27 -1.88 -12.25
C ASN A 15 4.25 -0.99 -11.52
N GLY A 16 3.08 -1.53 -11.16
CA GLY A 16 1.99 -0.84 -10.46
C GLY A 16 0.94 -0.24 -11.37
N ASP A 17 1.24 0.02 -12.64
CA ASP A 17 0.36 0.65 -13.63
C ASP A 17 -0.21 -0.33 -14.68
N GLU A 18 0.16 -1.61 -14.62
CA GLU A 18 -0.38 -2.64 -15.51
C GLU A 18 -1.92 -2.71 -15.41
N LEU A 19 -2.54 -3.12 -16.52
CA LEU A 19 -4.00 -3.35 -16.57
C LEU A 19 -4.37 -4.72 -16.00
N GLU A 20 -3.50 -5.72 -16.18
CA GLU A 20 -3.73 -7.09 -15.76
C GLU A 20 -2.79 -7.48 -14.62
N PRO A 21 -3.29 -8.20 -13.61
CA PRO A 21 -2.47 -8.64 -12.49
C PRO A 21 -1.57 -9.82 -12.86
N ASN A 22 -0.48 -9.97 -12.13
CA ASN A 22 0.36 -11.16 -12.15
C ASN A 22 -0.35 -12.33 -11.43
N GLU A 23 -0.86 -13.28 -12.20
CA GLU A 23 -1.61 -14.43 -11.67
C GLU A 23 -0.74 -15.30 -10.74
N ALA A 24 0.55 -15.46 -11.01
CA ALA A 24 1.45 -16.19 -10.12
C ALA A 24 1.60 -15.50 -8.75
N GLY A 25 1.56 -14.16 -8.75
CA GLY A 25 1.55 -13.38 -7.52
C GLY A 25 0.26 -13.58 -6.72
N LEU A 26 -0.88 -13.63 -7.39
CA LEU A 26 -2.18 -13.91 -6.75
C LEU A 26 -2.23 -15.33 -6.20
N ALA A 27 -1.79 -16.33 -6.98
CA ALA A 27 -1.78 -17.73 -6.55
C ALA A 27 -0.92 -17.96 -5.29
N TYR A 28 0.22 -17.27 -5.16
CA TYR A 28 1.04 -17.33 -3.96
C TYR A 28 0.25 -16.97 -2.68
N TYR A 29 -0.59 -15.94 -2.74
CA TYR A 29 -1.42 -15.55 -1.60
C TYR A 29 -2.65 -16.45 -1.42
N ASP A 30 -3.17 -17.07 -2.49
CA ASP A 30 -4.18 -18.12 -2.36
C ASP A 30 -3.69 -19.27 -1.48
N ASP A 31 -2.47 -19.76 -1.74
CA ASP A 31 -1.84 -20.83 -0.99
C ASP A 31 -1.56 -20.41 0.45
N MET A 32 -1.07 -19.19 0.65
CA MET A 32 -0.81 -18.64 1.98
C MET A 32 -2.08 -18.56 2.83
N PHE A 33 -3.19 -18.07 2.28
CA PHE A 33 -4.46 -17.98 3.01
C PHE A 33 -5.10 -19.34 3.24
N ALA A 34 -4.95 -20.29 2.30
CA ALA A 34 -5.39 -21.66 2.50
C ALA A 34 -4.66 -22.31 3.69
N CYS A 35 -3.33 -22.16 3.75
CA CYS A 35 -2.52 -22.64 4.87
C CYS A 35 -2.93 -22.00 6.21
N MET A 36 -3.18 -20.68 6.25
CA MET A 36 -3.66 -20.02 7.47
C MET A 36 -5.00 -20.58 7.93
N ASN A 37 -5.94 -20.80 7.01
CA ASN A 37 -7.25 -21.38 7.33
C ASN A 37 -7.14 -22.82 7.86
N GLU A 38 -6.30 -23.64 7.25
CA GLU A 38 -6.03 -25.01 7.72
C GLU A 38 -5.46 -25.05 9.14
N LEU A 39 -4.65 -24.05 9.49
CA LEU A 39 -4.08 -23.88 10.82
C LEU A 39 -5.00 -23.18 11.83
N GLY A 40 -6.23 -22.83 11.44
CA GLY A 40 -7.18 -22.10 12.27
C GLY A 40 -6.73 -20.69 12.63
N MET A 41 -5.97 -20.04 11.76
CA MET A 41 -5.50 -18.66 11.92
C MET A 41 -6.38 -17.70 11.12
N GLU A 42 -6.83 -16.62 11.76
CA GLU A 42 -7.55 -15.53 11.11
C GLU A 42 -6.55 -14.57 10.44
N PRO A 43 -6.59 -14.39 9.11
CA PRO A 43 -5.71 -13.45 8.42
C PRO A 43 -6.06 -11.99 8.76
N VAL A 44 -5.05 -11.19 9.11
CA VAL A 44 -5.13 -9.72 9.22
C VAL A 44 -4.14 -9.14 8.21
N ILE A 45 -4.65 -8.60 7.10
CA ILE A 45 -3.83 -8.31 5.93
C ILE A 45 -3.64 -6.82 5.73
N THR A 46 -2.37 -6.40 5.64
CA THR A 46 -1.99 -5.03 5.28
C THR A 46 -1.81 -4.94 3.77
N LEU A 47 -2.52 -4.00 3.12
CA LEU A 47 -2.48 -3.81 1.67
C LEU A 47 -1.20 -3.10 1.20
N SER A 48 -0.70 -2.15 1.99
CA SER A 48 0.60 -1.49 1.74
C SER A 48 1.44 -1.44 3.01
N HIS A 49 2.61 -2.06 2.96
CA HIS A 49 3.60 -2.04 4.04
C HIS A 49 4.94 -1.53 3.54
N TYR A 50 4.93 -0.29 2.99
CA TYR A 50 6.08 0.47 2.47
C TYR A 50 6.62 0.03 1.09
N GLU A 51 5.98 -0.91 0.41
CA GLU A 51 6.45 -1.45 -0.87
C GLU A 51 5.72 -0.84 -2.10
N THR A 52 5.80 0.48 -2.27
CA THR A 52 5.33 1.10 -3.52
C THR A 52 6.20 0.61 -4.69
N PRO A 53 5.61 0.11 -5.81
CA PRO A 53 6.39 -0.32 -6.98
C PRO A 53 7.37 0.77 -7.45
N LEU A 54 8.63 0.38 -7.68
CA LEU A 54 9.70 1.33 -8.01
C LEU A 54 9.38 2.14 -9.27
N HIS A 55 8.77 1.51 -10.28
CA HIS A 55 8.32 2.19 -11.49
C HIS A 55 7.39 3.37 -11.20
N LEU A 56 6.44 3.21 -10.26
CA LEU A 56 5.56 4.31 -9.87
C LEU A 56 6.31 5.48 -9.19
N ILE A 57 7.43 5.18 -8.56
CA ILE A 57 8.29 6.20 -7.94
C ILE A 57 9.07 6.95 -9.00
N THR A 58 9.71 6.22 -9.95
CA THR A 58 10.59 6.81 -10.96
C THR A 58 9.83 7.54 -12.07
N GLU A 59 8.72 6.97 -12.53
CA GLU A 59 7.96 7.53 -13.67
C GLU A 59 6.89 8.54 -13.25
N TYR A 60 6.32 8.36 -12.06
CA TYR A 60 5.18 9.17 -11.61
C TYR A 60 5.49 10.06 -10.41
N GLY A 61 6.63 9.89 -9.75
CA GLY A 61 7.00 10.64 -8.55
C GLY A 61 6.36 10.11 -7.27
N GLY A 62 5.88 8.86 -7.28
CA GLY A 62 5.25 8.23 -6.13
C GLY A 62 3.94 8.88 -5.71
N TRP A 63 3.60 8.77 -4.43
CA TRP A 63 2.31 9.24 -3.89
C TRP A 63 2.09 10.76 -3.94
N SER A 64 3.10 11.57 -4.27
CA SER A 64 2.88 13.00 -4.55
C SER A 64 2.02 13.22 -5.81
N ASN A 65 1.96 12.22 -6.70
CA ASN A 65 1.12 12.25 -7.88
C ASN A 65 -0.25 11.61 -7.61
N PRO A 66 -1.36 12.34 -7.78
CA PRO A 66 -2.71 11.81 -7.52
C PRO A 66 -3.11 10.65 -8.44
N GLN A 67 -2.43 10.42 -9.56
CA GLN A 67 -2.67 9.29 -10.46
C GLN A 67 -2.43 7.94 -9.77
N LEU A 68 -1.58 7.90 -8.75
CA LEU A 68 -1.37 6.67 -7.97
C LEU A 68 -2.63 6.18 -7.29
N ILE A 69 -3.61 7.04 -7.03
CA ILE A 69 -4.90 6.65 -6.47
C ILE A 69 -5.62 5.65 -7.39
N ASP A 70 -5.59 5.87 -8.71
CA ASP A 70 -6.27 4.99 -9.66
C ASP A 70 -5.55 3.64 -9.79
N PHE A 71 -4.21 3.63 -9.82
CA PHE A 71 -3.42 2.41 -9.82
C PHE A 71 -3.63 1.60 -8.53
N TRP A 72 -3.63 2.28 -7.39
CA TRP A 72 -3.91 1.70 -6.10
C TRP A 72 -5.30 1.05 -6.04
N LEU A 73 -6.33 1.74 -6.48
CA LEU A 73 -7.70 1.21 -6.46
C LEU A 73 -7.87 0.01 -7.38
N ARG A 74 -7.15 -0.07 -8.50
CA ARG A 74 -7.08 -1.26 -9.35
C ARG A 74 -6.49 -2.44 -8.58
N TYR A 75 -5.35 -2.24 -7.92
CA TYR A 75 -4.71 -3.25 -7.08
C TYR A 75 -5.66 -3.72 -5.97
N VAL A 76 -6.23 -2.79 -5.21
CA VAL A 76 -7.15 -3.10 -4.11
C VAL A 76 -8.38 -3.86 -4.59
N LYS A 77 -8.99 -3.44 -5.70
CA LYS A 77 -10.14 -4.14 -6.28
C LYS A 77 -9.81 -5.58 -6.64
N THR A 78 -8.66 -5.80 -7.26
CA THR A 78 -8.17 -7.14 -7.62
C THR A 78 -8.02 -8.01 -6.37
N VAL A 79 -7.33 -7.51 -5.36
CA VAL A 79 -7.06 -8.23 -4.10
C VAL A 79 -8.35 -8.51 -3.33
N PHE A 80 -9.21 -7.52 -3.14
CA PHE A 80 -10.47 -7.69 -2.43
C PHE A 80 -11.40 -8.68 -3.14
N THR A 81 -11.46 -8.63 -4.47
CA THR A 81 -12.29 -9.56 -5.25
C THR A 81 -11.74 -10.99 -5.17
N ARG A 82 -10.42 -11.17 -5.33
CA ARG A 82 -9.78 -12.49 -5.33
C ARG A 82 -9.89 -13.20 -3.99
N TYR A 83 -9.74 -12.45 -2.89
CA TYR A 83 -9.69 -13.03 -1.55
C TYR A 83 -10.97 -12.84 -0.74
N LYS A 84 -12.08 -12.49 -1.41
CA LYS A 84 -13.40 -12.45 -0.78
C LYS A 84 -13.76 -13.80 -0.16
N GLY A 85 -14.16 -13.75 1.11
CA GLY A 85 -14.46 -14.96 1.91
C GLY A 85 -13.23 -15.69 2.49
N LYS A 86 -11.99 -15.28 2.10
CA LYS A 86 -10.74 -15.82 2.66
C LYS A 86 -10.13 -14.89 3.70
N VAL A 87 -10.29 -13.58 3.52
CA VAL A 87 -9.78 -12.53 4.41
C VAL A 87 -10.91 -11.59 4.79
N LYS A 88 -11.04 -11.31 6.07
CA LYS A 88 -12.05 -10.39 6.61
C LYS A 88 -11.43 -9.10 7.13
N PHE A 89 -10.24 -9.16 7.71
CA PHE A 89 -9.59 -8.03 8.37
C PHE A 89 -8.49 -7.44 7.51
N TRP A 90 -8.66 -6.16 7.16
CA TRP A 90 -7.78 -5.44 6.26
C TRP A 90 -7.23 -4.17 6.90
N LEU A 91 -5.95 -3.91 6.70
CA LEU A 91 -5.31 -2.64 6.98
C LEU A 91 -4.87 -2.03 5.65
N THR A 92 -5.28 -0.82 5.37
CA THR A 92 -4.99 -0.16 4.10
C THR A 92 -3.51 0.17 3.98
N PHE A 93 -3.01 1.04 4.84
CA PHE A 93 -1.62 1.47 4.88
C PHE A 93 -1.04 1.20 6.27
N ASN A 94 0.24 0.79 6.30
CA ASN A 94 0.99 0.68 7.53
C ASN A 94 1.58 2.04 7.89
N GLU A 95 1.35 2.49 9.12
CA GLU A 95 1.96 3.68 9.71
C GLU A 95 1.97 4.90 8.77
N VAL A 96 0.82 5.25 8.24
CA VAL A 96 0.67 6.30 7.21
C VAL A 96 1.38 7.62 7.58
N ASN A 97 1.45 7.95 8.87
CA ASN A 97 2.12 9.15 9.37
C ASN A 97 3.65 9.04 9.45
N ALA A 98 4.23 7.86 9.22
CA ALA A 98 5.68 7.69 9.09
C ALA A 98 6.25 8.39 7.84
N LEU A 99 5.39 8.73 6.87
CA LEU A 99 5.77 9.42 5.63
C LEU A 99 6.60 10.69 5.89
N PHE A 100 6.26 11.47 6.91
CA PHE A 100 6.99 12.70 7.21
C PHE A 100 8.41 12.46 7.74
N ARG A 101 8.72 11.27 8.22
CA ARG A 101 10.06 10.86 8.66
C ARG A 101 10.82 10.05 7.63
N MET A 102 10.08 9.28 6.81
CA MET A 102 10.64 8.37 5.82
C MET A 102 9.87 8.50 4.48
N PRO A 103 9.97 9.67 3.80
CA PRO A 103 9.12 9.95 2.63
C PRO A 103 9.30 8.97 1.47
N LEU A 104 10.53 8.53 1.21
CA LEU A 104 10.79 7.52 0.18
C LEU A 104 10.19 6.16 0.57
N VAL A 105 10.45 5.69 1.78
CA VAL A 105 10.03 4.35 2.21
C VAL A 105 8.52 4.26 2.40
N ALA A 106 7.94 5.24 3.11
CA ALA A 106 6.53 5.20 3.48
C ALA A 106 5.58 5.80 2.43
N GLY A 107 6.09 6.70 1.58
CA GLY A 107 5.28 7.39 0.56
C GLY A 107 5.79 7.21 -0.87
N GLY A 108 6.89 6.48 -1.07
CA GLY A 108 7.49 6.38 -2.40
C GLY A 108 7.79 7.76 -3.02
N VAL A 109 7.98 8.78 -2.16
CA VAL A 109 8.20 10.15 -2.64
C VAL A 109 9.68 10.36 -2.85
N LEU A 110 10.07 10.48 -4.11
CA LEU A 110 11.42 10.75 -4.53
C LEU A 110 11.39 11.89 -5.56
N THR A 111 11.91 13.05 -5.17
CA THR A 111 12.12 14.14 -6.12
C THR A 111 13.55 14.07 -6.63
N ILE A 112 13.76 13.49 -7.78
CA ILE A 112 15.06 13.53 -8.46
C ILE A 112 15.17 14.93 -9.09
N LYS A 113 15.81 15.87 -8.38
CA LYS A 113 15.99 17.23 -8.87
C LYS A 113 17.06 17.34 -9.94
N ASP A 114 18.16 16.60 -9.79
CA ASP A 114 19.23 16.51 -10.78
C ASP A 114 19.93 15.15 -10.63
N PRO A 115 19.73 14.22 -11.58
CA PRO A 115 20.42 12.93 -11.56
C PRO A 115 21.94 13.06 -11.70
N LYS A 116 22.47 14.27 -11.94
CA LYS A 116 23.91 14.54 -12.04
C LYS A 116 24.48 15.22 -10.79
N ASP A 117 23.64 15.52 -9.78
CA ASP A 117 24.12 16.07 -8.52
C ASP A 117 24.63 14.93 -7.60
N PRO A 118 25.95 14.77 -7.45
CA PRO A 118 26.52 13.72 -6.61
C PRO A 118 26.30 13.97 -5.10
N SER A 119 25.84 15.16 -4.72
CA SER A 119 25.56 15.50 -3.32
C SER A 119 24.16 15.10 -2.89
N ASP A 120 23.27 14.76 -3.84
CA ASP A 120 21.91 14.26 -3.56
C ASP A 120 21.62 12.96 -4.34
N PRO A 121 22.34 11.86 -4.04
CA PRO A 121 22.23 10.61 -4.77
C PRO A 121 20.88 9.88 -4.60
N ILE A 122 20.07 10.29 -3.64
CA ILE A 122 18.78 9.67 -3.31
C ILE A 122 17.61 10.58 -3.70
N GLY A 123 17.89 11.81 -4.15
CA GLY A 123 16.87 12.84 -4.34
C GLY A 123 16.37 13.43 -3.01
N SER A 124 15.97 14.67 -3.05
CA SER A 124 15.35 15.36 -1.92
C SER A 124 13.85 15.52 -2.17
N THR A 125 13.03 15.36 -1.14
CA THR A 125 11.61 15.68 -1.21
C THR A 125 11.37 17.04 -0.60
N THR A 126 10.49 17.85 -1.23
CA THR A 126 10.01 19.08 -0.60
C THR A 126 8.95 18.75 0.46
N LYS A 127 8.71 19.68 1.38
CA LYS A 127 7.58 19.53 2.31
C LYS A 127 6.24 19.46 1.58
N GLN A 128 6.12 20.18 0.45
CA GLN A 128 4.90 20.13 -0.37
C GLN A 128 4.67 18.74 -0.93
N ASP A 129 5.70 18.09 -1.51
CA ASP A 129 5.59 16.73 -2.04
C ASP A 129 5.14 15.73 -0.94
N GLN A 130 5.63 15.91 0.30
CA GLN A 130 5.23 15.08 1.43
C GLN A 130 3.76 15.30 1.82
N TRP A 131 3.29 16.55 1.83
CA TRP A 131 1.89 16.85 2.12
C TRP A 131 0.96 16.38 1.01
N ASP A 132 1.34 16.53 -0.25
CA ASP A 132 0.58 16.03 -1.40
C ASP A 132 0.48 14.50 -1.35
N ALA A 133 1.58 13.81 -1.06
CA ALA A 133 1.59 12.35 -0.89
C ALA A 133 0.71 11.91 0.28
N TYR A 134 0.80 12.58 1.42
CA TYR A 134 -0.03 12.27 2.57
C TYR A 134 -1.52 12.45 2.27
N HIS A 135 -1.88 13.56 1.61
CA HIS A 135 -3.25 13.82 1.15
C HIS A 135 -3.74 12.70 0.21
N ASN A 136 -2.96 12.36 -0.82
CA ASN A 136 -3.34 11.33 -1.79
C ASN A 136 -3.50 9.95 -1.14
N ILE A 137 -2.63 9.59 -0.20
CA ILE A 137 -2.75 8.35 0.58
C ILE A 137 -4.04 8.35 1.41
N LEU A 138 -4.40 9.47 2.07
CA LEU A 138 -5.65 9.55 2.83
C LEU A 138 -6.89 9.46 1.93
N VAL A 139 -6.86 10.07 0.74
CA VAL A 139 -7.93 9.92 -0.27
C VAL A 139 -8.01 8.46 -0.75
N ALA A 140 -6.88 7.84 -1.06
CA ALA A 140 -6.82 6.43 -1.45
C ALA A 140 -7.37 5.52 -0.34
N ASN A 141 -7.02 5.80 0.92
CA ASN A 141 -7.55 5.09 2.09
C ASN A 141 -9.08 5.17 2.17
N ALA A 142 -9.65 6.37 2.06
CA ALA A 142 -11.11 6.56 2.12
C ALA A 142 -11.82 5.81 0.98
N LYS A 143 -11.30 5.91 -0.25
CA LYS A 143 -11.84 5.19 -1.41
C LYS A 143 -11.68 3.67 -1.28
N THR A 144 -10.61 3.20 -0.64
CA THR A 144 -10.41 1.77 -0.34
C THR A 144 -11.50 1.24 0.59
N VAL A 145 -11.83 1.98 1.63
CA VAL A 145 -12.90 1.59 2.58
C VAL A 145 -14.25 1.51 1.85
N GLN A 146 -14.57 2.53 1.04
CA GLN A 146 -15.79 2.52 0.24
C GLN A 146 -15.85 1.31 -0.69
N LEU A 147 -14.81 1.11 -1.51
CA LEU A 147 -14.72 -0.02 -2.45
C LEU A 147 -14.79 -1.38 -1.73
N GLY A 148 -14.16 -1.50 -0.57
CA GLY A 148 -14.19 -2.73 0.21
C GLY A 148 -15.61 -3.09 0.65
N HIS A 149 -16.37 -2.13 1.17
CA HIS A 149 -17.76 -2.37 1.58
C HIS A 149 -18.72 -2.59 0.40
N GLU A 150 -18.43 -2.03 -0.78
CA GLU A 150 -19.15 -2.37 -2.02
C GLU A 150 -18.92 -3.83 -2.45
N ILE A 151 -17.71 -4.37 -2.21
CA ILE A 151 -17.35 -5.76 -2.54
C ILE A 151 -17.87 -6.74 -1.49
N SER A 152 -17.75 -6.40 -0.20
CA SER A 152 -18.22 -7.23 0.91
C SER A 152 -18.55 -6.39 2.14
N GLU A 153 -19.79 -6.52 2.63
CA GLU A 153 -20.25 -5.88 3.87
C GLU A 153 -19.54 -6.42 5.12
N ASP A 154 -18.98 -7.63 5.03
CA ASP A 154 -18.28 -8.29 6.14
C ASP A 154 -16.86 -7.76 6.36
N TYR A 155 -16.31 -6.99 5.45
CA TYR A 155 -14.94 -6.49 5.57
C TYR A 155 -14.80 -5.52 6.72
N GLN A 156 -13.78 -5.75 7.56
CA GLN A 156 -13.35 -4.86 8.61
C GLN A 156 -12.06 -4.17 8.14
N ILE A 157 -12.17 -2.89 7.80
CA ILE A 157 -11.08 -2.16 7.14
C ILE A 157 -10.61 -1.02 8.04
N GLY A 158 -9.32 -1.02 8.37
CA GLY A 158 -8.67 0.03 9.14
C GLY A 158 -7.45 0.61 8.46
N CYS A 159 -6.87 1.63 9.08
CA CYS A 159 -5.59 2.21 8.71
C CYS A 159 -4.68 2.21 9.95
N MET A 160 -3.40 1.92 9.76
CA MET A 160 -2.47 1.91 10.88
C MET A 160 -1.73 3.24 10.99
N MET A 161 -1.63 3.73 12.22
CA MET A 161 -0.81 4.89 12.57
C MET A 161 0.20 4.50 13.65
N THR A 162 1.43 5.01 13.54
CA THR A 162 2.40 4.89 14.63
C THR A 162 2.18 6.02 15.66
N ALA A 163 2.18 5.64 16.93
CA ALA A 163 2.15 6.58 18.03
C ALA A 163 3.38 6.32 18.93
N SER A 164 4.19 7.35 19.13
CA SER A 164 5.25 7.31 20.13
C SER A 164 4.82 8.14 21.34
N SER A 165 4.70 7.51 22.51
CA SER A 165 4.59 8.25 23.76
C SER A 165 5.97 8.83 24.09
N VAL A 166 6.09 10.16 24.14
CA VAL A 166 7.21 10.79 24.79
C VAL A 166 6.86 10.82 26.28
N ALA A 167 7.52 9.97 27.09
CA ALA A 167 7.47 10.14 28.53
C ALA A 167 8.20 11.46 28.86
N THR A 168 7.46 12.43 29.37
CA THR A 168 8.01 13.65 29.96
C THR A 168 8.47 13.38 31.37
#